data_840fc2b1e3f9660c5ac55f61bd8e7c4e
#
_entry.id   840fc2b1e3f9660c5ac55f61bd8e7c4e
#
_cell.length_a   1.000
_cell.length_b   1.000
_cell.length_c   1.000
_cell.angle_alpha   90.00
_cell.angle_beta   90.00
_cell.angle_gamma   90.00
#
_symmetry.space_group_name_H-M   'P 1'
#
loop_
_entity.id
_entity.type
_entity.pdbx_description
1 polymer ?
#
loop_
_entity_poly.entity_id
_entity_poly.type
_entity_poly.pdbx_seq_one_letter_code
_entity_poly.pdbx_strand_id
1 'polypeptide(L)'
;MTSFAWVTFTQSLAGVASSVFAPLIAAITLGLSARGAFTARIARNESYNHAGNAVAAILAGVLAYFWGPVAVFYLMAAMALASVAAALRIPADIDLDRARGLAHDDPAAAPQPVPLRQLLDNRPLVLLAVSCALFHLANAAMLPLVSQKLALANPALATPLTSACIVAAQFVMIPAAMAVGRYADRLGRKPLLLIGFAILPLRGLLYTLSDDMAWLVAVQLLDGIGAGIFGAVLPLMVLDLTHGTGRFNASLGAVTTVFGIGASLSNGLAGLIVQHAGYRAAFLALAGIAGLACAALLALRETRVADATPTTPASA
;
A
#
# COMPACT_ATOMS: atom_id res chain seq x y z
N MET A 1 -7.92 33.92 -6.21
CA MET A 1 -7.40 32.89 -7.15
C MET A 1 -6.12 32.33 -6.53
N THR A 2 -6.13 31.08 -6.10
CA THR A 2 -4.90 30.40 -5.66
C THR A 2 -4.02 30.17 -6.86
N SER A 3 -2.76 30.64 -6.83
CA SER A 3 -1.84 30.44 -7.95
C SER A 3 -1.51 28.95 -8.09
N PHE A 4 -1.31 28.47 -9.31
CA PHE A 4 -0.88 27.10 -9.60
C PHE A 4 0.38 26.71 -8.78
N ALA A 5 1.33 27.65 -8.66
CA ALA A 5 2.56 27.44 -7.88
C ALA A 5 2.27 27.15 -6.39
N TRP A 6 1.30 27.85 -5.78
CA TRP A 6 0.92 27.63 -4.38
C TRP A 6 0.27 26.27 -4.16
N VAL A 7 -0.62 25.86 -5.06
CA VAL A 7 -1.24 24.52 -5.03
C VAL A 7 -0.18 23.44 -5.18
N THR A 8 0.73 23.60 -6.15
CA THR A 8 1.84 22.65 -6.37
C THR A 8 2.73 22.53 -5.13
N PHE A 9 3.10 23.67 -4.53
CA PHE A 9 3.93 23.68 -3.31
C PHE A 9 3.26 22.95 -2.14
N THR A 10 2.00 23.27 -1.86
CA THR A 10 1.27 22.64 -0.75
C THR A 10 1.04 21.13 -0.95
N GLN A 11 0.74 20.71 -2.19
CA GLN A 11 0.59 19.30 -2.54
C GLN A 11 1.93 18.55 -2.47
N SER A 12 3.02 19.17 -2.90
CA SER A 12 4.36 18.58 -2.77
C SER A 12 4.75 18.40 -1.31
N LEU A 13 4.50 19.41 -0.47
CA LEU A 13 4.77 19.31 0.97
C LEU A 13 3.95 18.21 1.64
N ALA A 14 2.66 18.11 1.30
CA ALA A 14 1.79 17.03 1.79
C ALA A 14 2.28 15.66 1.33
N GLY A 15 2.73 15.54 0.07
CA GLY A 15 3.29 14.31 -0.48
C GLY A 15 4.55 13.86 0.26
N VAL A 16 5.48 14.79 0.53
CA VAL A 16 6.71 14.51 1.31
C VAL A 16 6.34 14.06 2.72
N ALA A 17 5.45 14.77 3.41
CA ALA A 17 4.99 14.36 4.73
C ALA A 17 4.36 12.97 4.72
N SER A 18 3.49 12.67 3.76
CA SER A 18 2.80 11.38 3.63
C SER A 18 3.77 10.22 3.37
N SER A 19 4.87 10.45 2.63
CA SER A 19 5.81 9.40 2.24
C SER A 19 6.53 8.74 3.41
N VAL A 20 6.66 9.43 4.55
CA VAL A 20 7.34 8.91 5.74
C VAL A 20 6.41 8.19 6.70
N PHE A 21 5.08 8.35 6.60
CA PHE A 21 4.13 7.78 7.56
C PHE A 21 4.16 6.25 7.56
N ALA A 22 4.00 5.62 6.42
CA ALA A 22 3.91 4.15 6.34
C ALA A 22 5.20 3.46 6.84
N PRO A 23 6.42 3.85 6.42
CA PRO A 23 7.65 3.29 6.96
C PRO A 23 7.82 3.52 8.47
N LEU A 24 7.45 4.72 8.98
CA LEU A 24 7.56 5.02 10.41
C LEU A 24 6.58 4.21 11.25
N ILE A 25 5.32 4.11 10.83
CA ILE A 25 4.32 3.29 11.53
C ILE A 25 4.76 1.82 11.56
N ALA A 26 5.29 1.29 10.46
CA ALA A 26 5.80 -0.07 10.41
C ALA A 26 7.00 -0.26 11.37
N ALA A 27 7.95 0.67 11.40
CA ALA A 27 9.11 0.62 12.29
C ALA A 27 8.70 0.71 13.78
N ILE A 28 7.82 1.65 14.14
CA ILE A 28 7.28 1.78 15.49
C ILE A 28 6.52 0.51 15.89
N THR A 29 5.71 -0.03 14.98
CA THR A 29 4.97 -1.28 15.21
C THR A 29 5.92 -2.43 15.48
N LEU A 30 7.03 -2.52 14.74
CA LEU A 30 8.05 -3.55 14.93
C LEU A 30 8.75 -3.38 16.30
N GLY A 31 9.15 -2.15 16.65
CA GLY A 31 9.84 -1.84 17.91
C GLY A 31 8.97 -2.06 19.16
N LEU A 32 7.65 -1.94 19.04
CA LEU A 32 6.69 -2.16 20.12
C LEU A 32 6.12 -3.59 20.14
N SER A 33 6.38 -4.41 19.11
CA SER A 33 5.81 -5.76 19.01
C SER A 33 6.66 -6.78 19.77
N ALA A 34 6.00 -7.71 20.45
CA ALA A 34 6.68 -8.91 20.93
C ALA A 34 7.18 -9.76 19.75
N ARG A 35 8.18 -10.63 20.02
CA ARG A 35 8.67 -11.58 19.00
C ARG A 35 7.52 -12.40 18.45
N GLY A 36 7.44 -12.54 17.13
CA GLY A 36 6.37 -13.27 16.42
C GLY A 36 5.01 -12.56 16.32
N ALA A 37 4.82 -11.38 16.94
CA ALA A 37 3.55 -10.67 16.90
C ALA A 37 3.44 -9.63 15.77
N PHE A 38 4.52 -9.36 15.04
CA PHE A 38 4.57 -8.27 14.05
C PHE A 38 3.58 -8.49 12.91
N THR A 39 3.47 -9.72 12.37
CA THR A 39 2.52 -10.06 11.29
C THR A 39 1.09 -9.71 11.66
N ALA A 40 0.62 -10.14 12.82
CA ALA A 40 -0.74 -9.85 13.28
C ALA A 40 -0.95 -8.36 13.57
N ARG A 41 0.08 -7.70 14.10
CA ARG A 41 0.03 -6.25 14.42
C ARG A 41 -0.04 -5.40 13.18
N ILE A 42 0.83 -5.62 12.19
CA ILE A 42 0.83 -4.82 10.95
C ILE A 42 -0.47 -5.00 10.18
N ALA A 43 -0.98 -6.23 10.08
CA ALA A 43 -2.25 -6.51 9.42
C ALA A 43 -3.45 -5.83 10.13
N ARG A 44 -3.44 -5.79 11.46
CA ARG A 44 -4.45 -5.07 12.25
C ARG A 44 -4.34 -3.56 12.06
N ASN A 45 -3.12 -3.01 12.02
CA ASN A 45 -2.91 -1.59 11.75
C ASN A 45 -3.44 -1.21 10.36
N GLU A 46 -3.20 -2.04 9.34
CA GLU A 46 -3.75 -1.81 8.00
C GLU A 46 -5.28 -1.91 7.98
N SER A 47 -5.87 -2.83 8.73
CA SER A 47 -7.32 -2.90 8.86
C SER A 47 -7.91 -1.62 9.49
N TYR A 48 -7.27 -1.07 10.53
CA TYR A 48 -7.66 0.22 11.11
C TYR A 48 -7.41 1.40 10.17
N ASN A 49 -6.33 1.38 9.38
CA ASN A 49 -6.05 2.37 8.35
C ASN A 49 -7.20 2.43 7.33
N HIS A 50 -7.62 1.27 6.82
CA HIS A 50 -8.74 1.18 5.88
C HIS A 50 -10.08 1.59 6.51
N ALA A 51 -10.34 1.19 7.74
CA ALA A 51 -11.53 1.62 8.48
C ALA A 51 -11.55 3.14 8.69
N GLY A 52 -10.41 3.73 9.06
CA GLY A 52 -10.25 5.18 9.20
C GLY A 52 -10.48 5.92 7.88
N ASN A 53 -9.94 5.40 6.79
CA ASN A 53 -10.14 5.97 5.44
C ASN A 53 -11.62 5.93 5.03
N ALA A 54 -12.33 4.81 5.30
CA ALA A 54 -13.76 4.70 5.03
C ALA A 54 -14.57 5.73 5.83
N VAL A 55 -14.30 5.84 7.14
CA VAL A 55 -14.96 6.82 8.02
C VAL A 55 -14.67 8.25 7.56
N ALA A 56 -13.42 8.56 7.24
CA ALA A 56 -13.01 9.88 6.75
C ALA A 56 -13.73 10.25 5.45
N ALA A 57 -13.82 9.31 4.50
CA ALA A 57 -14.50 9.53 3.22
C ALA A 57 -16.03 9.74 3.41
N ILE A 58 -16.66 8.96 4.28
CA ILE A 58 -18.10 9.11 4.60
C ILE A 58 -18.35 10.46 5.26
N LEU A 59 -17.56 10.81 6.28
CA LEU A 59 -17.69 12.10 6.98
C LEU A 59 -17.46 13.28 6.05
N ALA A 60 -16.44 13.21 5.18
CA ALA A 60 -16.17 14.24 4.19
C ALA A 60 -17.34 14.42 3.22
N GLY A 61 -17.93 13.33 2.74
CA GLY A 61 -19.11 13.36 1.88
C GLY A 61 -20.33 13.98 2.57
N VAL A 62 -20.63 13.58 3.79
CA VAL A 62 -21.74 14.12 4.60
C VAL A 62 -21.55 15.61 4.89
N LEU A 63 -20.35 16.01 5.34
CA LEU A 63 -20.06 17.41 5.65
C LEU A 63 -20.11 18.28 4.40
N ALA A 64 -19.57 17.80 3.28
CA ALA A 64 -19.61 18.53 2.01
C ALA A 64 -21.05 18.72 1.52
N TYR A 65 -21.93 17.72 1.72
CA TYR A 65 -23.33 17.81 1.33
C TYR A 65 -24.13 18.85 2.13
N PHE A 66 -23.96 18.87 3.46
CA PHE A 66 -24.74 19.77 4.32
C PHE A 66 -24.14 21.17 4.48
N TRP A 67 -22.81 21.31 4.46
CA TRP A 67 -22.09 22.56 4.76
C TRP A 67 -21.15 23.00 3.65
N GLY A 68 -21.16 22.30 2.52
CA GLY A 68 -20.33 22.63 1.35
C GLY A 68 -18.88 22.15 1.45
N PRO A 69 -18.12 22.24 0.34
CA PRO A 69 -16.76 21.67 0.24
C PRO A 69 -15.75 22.22 1.24
N VAL A 70 -15.96 23.45 1.73
CA VAL A 70 -15.08 24.06 2.74
C VAL A 70 -15.06 23.30 4.06
N ALA A 71 -16.18 22.66 4.42
CA ALA A 71 -16.30 21.88 5.65
C ALA A 71 -15.32 20.69 5.69
N VAL A 72 -14.93 20.15 4.51
CA VAL A 72 -13.95 19.06 4.41
C VAL A 72 -12.57 19.51 4.91
N PHE A 73 -12.18 20.76 4.69
CA PHE A 73 -10.89 21.28 5.20
C PHE A 73 -10.88 21.38 6.73
N TYR A 74 -12.01 21.74 7.35
CA TYR A 74 -12.13 21.71 8.81
C TYR A 74 -12.09 20.29 9.36
N LEU A 75 -12.72 19.32 8.68
CA LEU A 75 -12.58 17.90 9.03
C LEU A 75 -11.12 17.45 8.95
N MET A 76 -10.41 17.78 7.87
CA MET A 76 -9.00 17.44 7.72
C MET A 76 -8.15 18.01 8.86
N ALA A 77 -8.37 19.29 9.24
CA ALA A 77 -7.67 19.90 10.36
C ALA A 77 -7.98 19.20 11.70
N ALA A 78 -9.25 18.86 11.94
CA ALA A 78 -9.65 18.13 13.15
C ALA A 78 -9.03 16.73 13.21
N MET A 79 -9.01 16.00 12.09
CA MET A 79 -8.38 14.68 11.99
C MET A 79 -6.86 14.77 12.16
N ALA A 80 -6.21 15.81 11.65
CA ALA A 80 -4.78 16.05 11.86
C ALA A 80 -4.47 16.26 13.34
N LEU A 81 -5.25 17.08 14.04
CA LEU A 81 -5.11 17.30 15.48
C LEU A 81 -5.34 16.01 16.28
N ALA A 82 -6.36 15.23 15.92
CA ALA A 82 -6.61 13.92 16.53
C ALA A 82 -5.44 12.94 16.29
N SER A 83 -4.85 12.96 15.10
CA SER A 83 -3.68 12.16 14.77
C SER A 83 -2.46 12.54 15.61
N VAL A 84 -2.20 13.84 15.79
CA VAL A 84 -1.14 14.32 16.70
C VAL A 84 -1.41 13.87 18.13
N ALA A 85 -2.64 14.03 18.64
CA ALA A 85 -3.01 13.60 19.98
C ALA A 85 -2.85 12.08 20.17
N ALA A 86 -3.14 11.27 19.13
CA ALA A 86 -2.92 9.84 19.17
C ALA A 86 -1.41 9.50 19.14
N ALA A 87 -0.62 10.19 18.33
CA ALA A 87 0.83 9.98 18.25
C ALA A 87 1.53 10.29 19.60
N LEU A 88 1.08 11.31 20.32
CA LEU A 88 1.59 11.65 21.66
C LEU A 88 1.31 10.58 22.72
N ARG A 89 0.38 9.64 22.46
CA ARG A 89 0.09 8.51 23.36
C ARG A 89 0.92 7.25 23.05
N ILE A 90 1.73 7.28 22.01
CA ILE A 90 2.64 6.18 21.71
C ILE A 90 3.69 6.13 22.83
N PRO A 91 3.95 4.94 23.44
CA PRO A 91 4.98 4.80 24.46
C PRO A 91 6.35 5.27 23.95
N ALA A 92 7.11 5.94 24.79
CA ALA A 92 8.46 6.44 24.42
C ALA A 92 9.54 5.34 24.45
N ASP A 93 9.27 4.22 25.13
CA ASP A 93 10.16 3.08 25.32
C ASP A 93 10.14 2.11 24.12
N ILE A 94 10.33 2.67 22.93
CA ILE A 94 10.43 1.89 21.69
C ILE A 94 11.83 1.25 21.61
N ASP A 95 11.88 -0.06 21.39
CA ASP A 95 13.11 -0.76 21.06
C ASP A 95 13.60 -0.32 19.67
N LEU A 96 14.55 0.61 19.63
CA LEU A 96 15.05 1.22 18.41
C LEU A 96 15.83 0.24 17.52
N ASP A 97 16.52 -0.72 18.11
CA ASP A 97 17.29 -1.71 17.36
C ASP A 97 16.33 -2.69 16.67
N ARG A 98 15.30 -3.11 17.38
CA ARG A 98 14.21 -3.91 16.79
C ARG A 98 13.45 -3.12 15.72
N ALA A 99 13.13 -1.84 15.96
CA ALA A 99 12.48 -0.99 14.99
C ALA A 99 13.27 -0.83 13.68
N ARG A 100 14.60 -0.98 13.75
CA ARG A 100 15.51 -1.00 12.58
C ARG A 100 15.61 -2.38 11.93
N GLY A 101 15.09 -3.43 12.57
CA GLY A 101 15.22 -4.82 12.10
C GLY A 101 16.56 -5.46 12.47
N LEU A 102 17.24 -4.98 13.52
CA LEU A 102 18.39 -5.68 14.10
C LEU A 102 17.91 -6.87 14.92
N ALA A 103 18.58 -8.01 14.76
CA ALA A 103 18.34 -9.19 15.59
C ALA A 103 19.21 -9.10 16.84
N HIS A 104 18.60 -9.19 18.02
CA HIS A 104 19.31 -9.33 19.28
C HIS A 104 19.37 -10.81 19.65
N ASP A 105 20.24 -11.58 18.99
CA ASP A 105 20.53 -12.95 19.42
C ASP A 105 21.71 -13.02 20.41
N ASP A 106 22.54 -11.96 20.47
CA ASP A 106 23.62 -11.80 21.43
C ASP A 106 23.67 -10.35 21.97
N PRO A 107 23.40 -10.15 23.29
CA PRO A 107 23.49 -8.82 23.90
C PRO A 107 24.92 -8.21 23.91
N ALA A 108 25.94 -9.03 23.71
CA ALA A 108 27.34 -8.61 23.72
C ALA A 108 27.83 -8.09 22.36
N ALA A 109 27.15 -8.45 21.26
CA ALA A 109 27.45 -7.98 19.93
C ALA A 109 26.39 -6.95 19.52
N ALA A 110 26.63 -5.65 19.73
CA ALA A 110 25.79 -4.58 19.16
C ALA A 110 26.02 -4.51 17.63
N PRO A 111 25.18 -5.18 16.80
CA PRO A 111 25.41 -5.19 15.36
C PRO A 111 25.19 -3.79 14.81
N GLN A 112 26.19 -3.25 14.11
CA GLN A 112 26.05 -1.96 13.45
C GLN A 112 25.22 -2.12 12.17
N PRO A 113 24.33 -1.15 11.84
CA PRO A 113 23.59 -1.18 10.60
C PRO A 113 24.52 -1.21 9.38
N VAL A 114 24.26 -2.12 8.42
CA VAL A 114 25.04 -2.22 7.19
C VAL A 114 25.00 -0.91 6.37
N PRO A 115 26.04 -0.57 5.56
CA PRO A 115 26.01 0.60 4.69
C PRO A 115 24.82 0.57 3.73
N LEU A 116 24.17 1.72 3.47
CA LEU A 116 22.98 1.80 2.61
C LEU A 116 23.22 1.27 1.20
N ARG A 117 24.44 1.44 0.65
CA ARG A 117 24.79 0.92 -0.68
C ARG A 117 24.62 -0.60 -0.80
N GLN A 118 24.80 -1.34 0.30
CA GLN A 118 24.63 -2.80 0.28
C GLN A 118 23.16 -3.23 0.09
N LEU A 119 22.20 -2.34 0.28
CA LEU A 119 20.81 -2.62 -0.04
C LEU A 119 20.59 -2.78 -1.54
N LEU A 120 21.39 -2.11 -2.38
CA LEU A 120 21.34 -2.25 -3.84
C LEU A 120 21.91 -3.61 -4.31
N ASP A 121 22.77 -4.23 -3.50
CA ASP A 121 23.30 -5.57 -3.76
C ASP A 121 22.30 -6.68 -3.37
N ASN A 122 21.26 -6.32 -2.58
CA ASN A 122 20.18 -7.23 -2.22
C ASN A 122 19.21 -7.42 -3.39
N ARG A 123 19.57 -8.32 -4.31
CA ARG A 123 18.79 -8.61 -5.52
C ARG A 123 17.31 -8.93 -5.24
N PRO A 124 16.94 -9.73 -4.22
CA PRO A 124 15.54 -9.95 -3.87
C PRO A 124 14.79 -8.66 -3.50
N LEU A 125 15.42 -7.76 -2.74
CA LEU A 125 14.83 -6.48 -2.36
C LEU A 125 14.63 -5.57 -3.59
N VAL A 126 15.61 -5.50 -4.47
CA VAL A 126 15.53 -4.74 -5.73
C VAL A 126 14.43 -5.30 -6.62
N LEU A 127 14.34 -6.64 -6.75
CA LEU A 127 13.30 -7.30 -7.53
C LEU A 127 11.90 -7.04 -6.96
N LEU A 128 11.75 -7.06 -5.64
CA LEU A 128 10.51 -6.66 -4.97
C LEU A 128 10.16 -5.20 -5.28
N ALA A 129 11.12 -4.27 -5.18
CA ALA A 129 10.89 -2.86 -5.47
C ALA A 129 10.45 -2.62 -6.92
N VAL A 130 11.10 -3.29 -7.89
CA VAL A 130 10.72 -3.21 -9.31
C VAL A 130 9.33 -3.80 -9.55
N SER A 131 9.02 -4.94 -8.94
CA SER A 131 7.68 -5.56 -9.04
C SER A 131 6.60 -4.61 -8.49
N CYS A 132 6.85 -3.97 -7.35
CA CYS A 132 5.95 -2.99 -6.75
C CYS A 132 5.82 -1.72 -7.62
N ALA A 133 6.90 -1.26 -8.25
CA ALA A 133 6.86 -0.11 -9.17
C ALA A 133 5.98 -0.40 -10.39
N LEU A 134 6.15 -1.56 -11.02
CA LEU A 134 5.33 -2.01 -12.15
C LEU A 134 3.87 -2.18 -11.73
N PHE A 135 3.61 -2.75 -10.54
CA PHE A 135 2.26 -2.87 -10.00
C PHE A 135 1.58 -1.50 -9.86
N HIS A 136 2.25 -0.52 -9.26
CA HIS A 136 1.69 0.81 -9.06
C HIS A 136 1.62 1.63 -10.36
N LEU A 137 2.55 1.43 -11.30
CA LEU A 137 2.47 1.97 -12.65
C LEU A 137 1.22 1.47 -13.39
N ALA A 138 0.81 0.23 -13.15
CA ALA A 138 -0.42 -0.32 -13.69
C ALA A 138 -1.67 0.14 -12.93
N ASN A 139 -1.59 0.24 -11.60
CA ASN A 139 -2.76 0.41 -10.72
C ASN A 139 -3.27 1.85 -10.63
N ALA A 140 -2.36 2.83 -10.49
CA ALA A 140 -2.73 4.18 -10.03
C ALA A 140 -3.67 4.92 -11.00
N ALA A 141 -3.62 4.63 -12.31
CA ALA A 141 -4.51 5.23 -13.29
C ALA A 141 -5.87 4.52 -13.42
N MET A 142 -6.03 3.29 -12.91
CA MET A 142 -7.27 2.52 -13.18
C MET A 142 -8.51 3.19 -12.62
N LEU A 143 -8.50 3.63 -11.36
CA LEU A 143 -9.65 4.35 -10.79
C LEU A 143 -9.91 5.70 -11.46
N PRO A 144 -8.93 6.58 -11.72
CA PRO A 144 -9.12 7.76 -12.55
C PRO A 144 -9.76 7.51 -13.91
N LEU A 145 -9.34 6.47 -14.63
CA LEU A 145 -9.94 6.11 -15.93
C LEU A 145 -11.40 5.65 -15.79
N VAL A 146 -11.70 4.85 -14.77
CA VAL A 146 -13.07 4.44 -14.45
C VAL A 146 -13.92 5.68 -14.12
N SER A 147 -13.41 6.58 -13.29
CA SER A 147 -14.11 7.83 -12.93
C SER A 147 -14.39 8.70 -14.15
N GLN A 148 -13.47 8.79 -15.10
CA GLN A 148 -13.68 9.49 -16.37
C GLN A 148 -14.77 8.82 -17.21
N LYS A 149 -14.77 7.47 -17.31
CA LYS A 149 -15.83 6.74 -18.03
C LYS A 149 -17.20 6.95 -17.39
N LEU A 150 -17.28 6.92 -16.05
CA LEU A 150 -18.51 7.22 -15.32
C LEU A 150 -19.00 8.65 -15.59
N ALA A 151 -18.08 9.63 -15.65
CA ALA A 151 -18.39 11.02 -15.95
C ALA A 151 -18.88 11.21 -17.38
N LEU A 152 -18.34 10.48 -18.34
CA LEU A 152 -18.78 10.51 -19.74
C LEU A 152 -20.18 9.85 -19.91
N ALA A 153 -20.46 8.79 -19.15
CA ALA A 153 -21.74 8.10 -19.19
C ALA A 153 -22.86 8.90 -18.51
N ASN A 154 -22.60 9.45 -17.34
CA ASN A 154 -23.55 10.27 -16.58
C ASN A 154 -22.82 11.27 -15.66
N PRO A 155 -22.65 12.53 -16.08
CA PRO A 155 -21.93 13.55 -15.29
C PRO A 155 -22.53 13.77 -13.89
N ALA A 156 -23.84 13.66 -13.73
CA ALA A 156 -24.50 13.89 -12.44
C ALA A 156 -24.18 12.80 -11.40
N LEU A 157 -23.95 11.57 -11.85
CA LEU A 157 -23.65 10.42 -10.99
C LEU A 157 -22.14 10.14 -10.86
N ALA A 158 -21.28 10.78 -11.64
CA ALA A 158 -19.85 10.51 -11.68
C ALA A 158 -19.18 10.62 -10.31
N THR A 159 -19.37 11.75 -9.62
CA THR A 159 -18.79 11.98 -8.29
C THR A 159 -19.34 11.02 -7.23
N PRO A 160 -20.67 10.83 -7.08
CA PRO A 160 -21.21 9.85 -6.17
C PRO A 160 -20.70 8.42 -6.40
N LEU A 161 -20.66 7.98 -7.67
CA LEU A 161 -20.19 6.63 -8.01
C LEU A 161 -18.68 6.45 -7.76
N THR A 162 -17.87 7.46 -8.09
CA THR A 162 -16.43 7.43 -7.78
C THR A 162 -16.20 7.35 -6.26
N SER A 163 -16.93 8.16 -5.48
CA SER A 163 -16.86 8.11 -4.02
C SER A 163 -17.30 6.76 -3.48
N ALA A 164 -18.38 6.18 -4.04
CA ALA A 164 -18.84 4.84 -3.68
C ALA A 164 -17.79 3.77 -4.00
N CYS A 165 -17.08 3.87 -5.13
CA CYS A 165 -15.97 2.99 -5.48
C CYS A 165 -14.86 3.03 -4.42
N ILE A 166 -14.48 4.24 -3.97
CA ILE A 166 -13.43 4.43 -2.97
C ILE A 166 -13.85 3.82 -1.63
N VAL A 167 -15.04 4.18 -1.14
CA VAL A 167 -15.55 3.70 0.15
C VAL A 167 -15.74 2.18 0.15
N ALA A 168 -16.36 1.64 -0.91
CA ALA A 168 -16.59 0.21 -1.04
C ALA A 168 -15.27 -0.59 -1.08
N ALA A 169 -14.26 -0.09 -1.77
CA ALA A 169 -12.92 -0.71 -1.77
C ALA A 169 -12.32 -0.77 -0.36
N GLN A 170 -12.47 0.26 0.48
CA GLN A 170 -11.99 0.24 1.86
C GLN A 170 -12.64 -0.88 2.69
N PHE A 171 -13.94 -1.13 2.50
CA PHE A 171 -14.63 -2.24 3.20
C PHE A 171 -14.10 -3.61 2.77
N VAL A 172 -13.65 -3.78 1.54
CA VAL A 172 -13.02 -5.02 1.06
C VAL A 172 -11.57 -5.13 1.55
N MET A 173 -10.85 -4.01 1.65
CA MET A 173 -9.47 -3.96 2.14
C MET A 173 -9.35 -4.45 3.59
N ILE A 174 -10.33 -4.15 4.46
CA ILE A 174 -10.32 -4.55 5.87
C ILE A 174 -10.21 -6.09 6.02
N PRO A 175 -11.14 -6.91 5.53
CA PRO A 175 -11.03 -8.35 5.66
C PRO A 175 -9.83 -8.93 4.89
N ALA A 176 -9.40 -8.31 3.79
CA ALA A 176 -8.21 -8.74 3.06
C ALA A 176 -6.94 -8.57 3.90
N ALA A 177 -6.77 -7.41 4.57
CA ALA A 177 -5.66 -7.18 5.48
C ALA A 177 -5.72 -8.13 6.71
N MET A 178 -6.91 -8.37 7.28
CA MET A 178 -7.08 -9.33 8.38
C MET A 178 -6.70 -10.76 7.95
N ALA A 179 -7.04 -11.17 6.73
CA ALA A 179 -6.65 -12.46 6.18
C ALA A 179 -5.12 -12.60 6.09
N VAL A 180 -4.40 -11.55 5.72
CA VAL A 180 -2.92 -11.55 5.77
C VAL A 180 -2.44 -11.84 7.18
N GLY A 181 -2.96 -11.14 8.21
CA GLY A 181 -2.57 -11.37 9.61
C GLY A 181 -2.79 -12.81 10.09
N ARG A 182 -3.80 -13.50 9.53
CA ARG A 182 -4.14 -14.87 9.88
C ARG A 182 -3.34 -15.93 9.11
N TYR A 183 -3.03 -15.65 7.86
CA TYR A 183 -2.54 -16.67 6.93
C TYR A 183 -1.10 -16.46 6.47
N ALA A 184 -0.50 -15.26 6.61
CA ALA A 184 0.83 -14.97 6.09
C ALA A 184 1.92 -15.85 6.72
N ASP A 185 1.79 -16.21 8.01
CA ASP A 185 2.74 -17.09 8.69
C ASP A 185 2.56 -18.57 8.33
N ARG A 186 1.45 -18.94 7.70
CA ARG A 186 1.17 -20.33 7.27
C ARG A 186 1.42 -20.53 5.77
N LEU A 187 0.88 -19.64 4.96
CA LEU A 187 0.93 -19.74 3.49
C LEU A 187 2.21 -19.17 2.88
N GLY A 188 2.93 -18.31 3.64
CA GLY A 188 4.05 -17.53 3.14
C GLY A 188 3.63 -16.14 2.65
N ARG A 189 4.62 -15.25 2.45
CA ARG A 189 4.41 -13.86 2.04
C ARG A 189 4.18 -13.77 0.53
N LYS A 190 5.02 -14.47 -0.24
CA LYS A 190 4.98 -14.45 -1.71
C LYS A 190 3.65 -14.91 -2.29
N PRO A 191 3.03 -16.06 -1.89
CA PRO A 191 1.75 -16.48 -2.43
C PRO A 191 0.64 -15.47 -2.21
N LEU A 192 0.59 -14.84 -1.02
CA LEU A 192 -0.40 -13.82 -0.71
C LEU A 192 -0.19 -12.58 -1.58
N LEU A 193 1.06 -12.10 -1.72
CA LEU A 193 1.33 -10.95 -2.58
C LEU A 193 1.03 -11.25 -4.04
N LEU A 194 1.28 -12.47 -4.53
CA LEU A 194 0.92 -12.90 -5.88
C LEU A 194 -0.59 -12.88 -6.11
N ILE A 195 -1.39 -13.31 -5.12
CA ILE A 195 -2.86 -13.20 -5.19
C ILE A 195 -3.24 -11.72 -5.35
N GLY A 196 -2.70 -10.83 -4.50
CA GLY A 196 -2.96 -9.39 -4.59
C GLY A 196 -2.56 -8.81 -5.95
N PHE A 197 -1.39 -9.22 -6.49
CA PHE A 197 -0.91 -8.75 -7.80
C PHE A 197 -1.77 -9.29 -8.95
N ALA A 198 -2.20 -10.55 -8.92
CA ALA A 198 -2.99 -11.17 -9.98
C ALA A 198 -4.39 -10.55 -10.15
N ILE A 199 -4.93 -9.95 -9.10
CA ILE A 199 -6.19 -9.19 -9.17
C ILE A 199 -6.07 -8.02 -10.15
N LEU A 200 -4.92 -7.38 -10.25
CA LEU A 200 -4.76 -6.17 -11.05
C LEU A 200 -4.89 -6.39 -12.56
N PRO A 201 -4.18 -7.36 -13.20
CA PRO A 201 -4.42 -7.65 -14.62
C PRO A 201 -5.85 -8.14 -14.86
N LEU A 202 -6.43 -8.92 -13.94
CA LEU A 202 -7.82 -9.35 -14.03
C LEU A 202 -8.76 -8.12 -14.06
N ARG A 203 -8.58 -7.13 -13.19
CA ARG A 203 -9.36 -5.88 -13.22
C ARG A 203 -9.24 -5.16 -14.55
N GLY A 204 -7.99 -4.99 -15.04
CA GLY A 204 -7.75 -4.33 -16.32
C GLY A 204 -8.49 -5.01 -17.48
N LEU A 205 -8.51 -6.35 -17.51
CA LEU A 205 -9.25 -7.12 -18.50
C LEU A 205 -10.76 -6.94 -18.32
N LEU A 206 -11.29 -7.05 -17.10
CA LEU A 206 -12.72 -6.92 -16.82
C LEU A 206 -13.28 -5.54 -17.19
N TYR A 207 -12.48 -4.47 -17.03
CA TYR A 207 -12.88 -3.12 -17.47
C TYR A 207 -13.03 -2.98 -18.98
N THR A 208 -12.55 -3.92 -19.78
CA THR A 208 -12.71 -3.91 -21.24
C THR A 208 -13.98 -4.64 -21.73
N LEU A 209 -14.70 -5.35 -20.83
CA LEU A 209 -15.82 -6.19 -21.21
C LEU A 209 -17.16 -5.44 -21.25
N SER A 210 -17.31 -4.38 -20.43
CA SER A 210 -18.55 -3.61 -20.39
C SER A 210 -18.30 -2.18 -19.94
N ASP A 211 -19.11 -1.25 -20.45
CA ASP A 211 -19.17 0.16 -20.06
C ASP A 211 -20.33 0.47 -19.12
N ASP A 212 -21.07 -0.57 -18.71
CA ASP A 212 -22.14 -0.44 -17.73
C ASP A 212 -21.60 0.07 -16.38
N MET A 213 -22.28 1.07 -15.80
CA MET A 213 -21.83 1.72 -14.57
C MET A 213 -21.76 0.75 -13.38
N ALA A 214 -22.73 -0.16 -13.25
CA ALA A 214 -22.75 -1.13 -12.17
C ALA A 214 -21.60 -2.14 -12.31
N TRP A 215 -21.29 -2.53 -13.56
CA TRP A 215 -20.14 -3.37 -13.87
C TRP A 215 -18.83 -2.70 -13.47
N LEU A 216 -18.62 -1.44 -13.86
CA LEU A 216 -17.39 -0.68 -13.54
C LEU A 216 -17.19 -0.56 -12.03
N VAL A 217 -18.27 -0.29 -11.28
CA VAL A 217 -18.22 -0.23 -9.80
C VAL A 217 -17.95 -1.61 -9.21
N ALA A 218 -18.59 -2.67 -9.71
CA ALA A 218 -18.37 -4.03 -9.21
C ALA A 218 -16.93 -4.50 -9.42
N VAL A 219 -16.34 -4.23 -10.58
CA VAL A 219 -14.94 -4.56 -10.88
C VAL A 219 -14.00 -3.77 -9.96
N GLN A 220 -14.34 -2.52 -9.59
CA GLN A 220 -13.52 -1.72 -8.68
C GLN A 220 -13.42 -2.33 -7.28
N LEU A 221 -14.40 -3.12 -6.81
CA LEU A 221 -14.31 -3.82 -5.52
C LEU A 221 -13.10 -4.77 -5.44
N LEU A 222 -12.68 -5.31 -6.57
CA LEU A 222 -11.49 -6.18 -6.63
C LEU A 222 -10.20 -5.44 -6.22
N ASP A 223 -10.17 -4.10 -6.38
CA ASP A 223 -9.05 -3.28 -5.89
C ASP A 223 -8.82 -3.46 -4.39
N GLY A 224 -9.91 -3.57 -3.63
CA GLY A 224 -9.85 -3.77 -2.20
C GLY A 224 -9.10 -5.04 -1.79
N ILE A 225 -9.21 -6.12 -2.56
CA ILE A 225 -8.47 -7.36 -2.30
C ILE A 225 -6.98 -7.12 -2.52
N GLY A 226 -6.60 -6.57 -3.68
CA GLY A 226 -5.21 -6.31 -4.05
C GLY A 226 -4.52 -5.36 -3.07
N ALA A 227 -5.15 -4.21 -2.79
CA ALA A 227 -4.57 -3.19 -1.93
C ALA A 227 -4.51 -3.60 -0.46
N GLY A 228 -5.56 -4.30 0.06
CA GLY A 228 -5.56 -4.79 1.44
C GLY A 228 -4.48 -5.85 1.69
N ILE A 229 -4.24 -6.74 0.73
CA ILE A 229 -3.12 -7.70 0.80
C ILE A 229 -1.79 -6.96 0.71
N PHE A 230 -1.64 -6.07 -0.27
CA PHE A 230 -0.38 -5.34 -0.52
C PHE A 230 0.09 -4.58 0.71
N GLY A 231 -0.78 -3.75 1.30
CA GLY A 231 -0.45 -2.91 2.45
C GLY A 231 0.06 -3.71 3.64
N ALA A 232 -0.54 -4.89 3.90
CA ALA A 232 -0.14 -5.73 5.02
C ALA A 232 1.09 -6.62 4.72
N VAL A 233 1.24 -7.14 3.49
CA VAL A 233 2.32 -8.08 3.14
C VAL A 233 3.64 -7.37 2.86
N LEU A 234 3.62 -6.18 2.24
CA LEU A 234 4.84 -5.50 1.84
C LEU A 234 5.82 -5.25 3.01
N PRO A 235 5.39 -4.69 4.16
CA PRO A 235 6.28 -4.52 5.30
C PRO A 235 6.87 -5.83 5.81
N LEU A 236 6.11 -6.92 5.77
CA LEU A 236 6.59 -8.26 6.17
C LEU A 236 7.71 -8.73 5.25
N MET A 237 7.52 -8.65 3.93
CA MET A 237 8.54 -9.07 2.97
C MET A 237 9.81 -8.23 3.07
N VAL A 238 9.66 -6.90 3.25
CA VAL A 238 10.83 -6.02 3.43
C VAL A 238 11.56 -6.36 4.72
N LEU A 239 10.86 -6.64 5.82
CA LEU A 239 11.47 -7.08 7.08
C LEU A 239 12.25 -8.38 6.88
N ASP A 240 11.62 -9.40 6.27
CA ASP A 240 12.24 -10.70 6.01
C ASP A 240 13.52 -10.54 5.15
N LEU A 241 13.48 -9.71 4.10
CA LEU A 241 14.61 -9.47 3.18
C LEU A 241 15.73 -8.62 3.78
N THR A 242 15.46 -7.88 4.84
CA THR A 242 16.43 -6.99 5.51
C THR A 242 16.71 -7.38 6.95
N HIS A 243 16.30 -8.59 7.34
CA HIS A 243 16.48 -9.10 8.70
C HIS A 243 17.96 -9.03 9.12
N GLY A 244 18.23 -8.54 10.33
CA GLY A 244 19.57 -8.43 10.88
C GLY A 244 20.44 -7.30 10.28
N THR A 245 19.97 -6.58 9.25
CA THR A 245 20.75 -5.51 8.61
C THR A 245 20.66 -4.17 9.33
N GLY A 246 19.68 -3.96 10.20
CA GLY A 246 19.37 -2.67 10.82
C GLY A 246 18.84 -1.62 9.84
N ARG A 247 18.32 -2.03 8.68
CA ARG A 247 17.89 -1.14 7.59
C ARG A 247 16.42 -1.29 7.18
N PHE A 248 15.61 -1.96 7.99
CA PHE A 248 14.20 -2.20 7.67
C PHE A 248 13.46 -0.94 7.24
N ASN A 249 13.49 0.11 8.06
CA ASN A 249 12.77 1.36 7.78
C ASN A 249 13.29 2.06 6.50
N ALA A 250 14.62 2.13 6.35
CA ALA A 250 15.23 2.73 5.16
C ALA A 250 14.89 1.94 3.88
N SER A 251 14.87 0.62 3.96
CA SER A 251 14.50 -0.25 2.84
C SER A 251 13.02 -0.14 2.48
N LEU A 252 12.15 -0.09 3.47
CA LEU A 252 10.72 0.10 3.24
C LEU A 252 10.46 1.48 2.62
N GLY A 253 11.13 2.55 3.12
CA GLY A 253 11.10 3.87 2.54
C GLY A 253 11.60 3.90 1.09
N ALA A 254 12.70 3.21 0.78
CA ALA A 254 13.22 3.10 -0.58
C ALA A 254 12.22 2.39 -1.52
N VAL A 255 11.66 1.25 -1.11
CA VAL A 255 10.67 0.51 -1.89
C VAL A 255 9.41 1.36 -2.13
N THR A 256 8.91 2.07 -1.09
CA THR A 256 7.74 2.96 -1.23
C THR A 256 8.02 4.13 -2.16
N THR A 257 9.23 4.68 -2.15
CA THR A 257 9.64 5.74 -3.09
C THR A 257 9.64 5.23 -4.52
N VAL A 258 10.22 4.05 -4.76
CA VAL A 258 10.32 3.46 -6.11
C VAL A 258 8.92 3.16 -6.67
N PHE A 259 8.01 2.58 -5.88
CA PHE A 259 6.66 2.36 -6.38
C PHE A 259 5.85 3.67 -6.49
N GLY A 260 6.13 4.68 -5.66
CA GLY A 260 5.55 6.01 -5.79
C GLY A 260 5.89 6.69 -7.12
N ILE A 261 7.12 6.51 -7.62
CA ILE A 261 7.50 6.94 -8.97
C ILE A 261 6.65 6.22 -10.02
N GLY A 262 6.48 4.90 -9.90
CA GLY A 262 5.59 4.14 -10.79
C GLY A 262 4.16 4.68 -10.79
N ALA A 263 3.59 4.93 -9.62
CA ALA A 263 2.26 5.51 -9.46
C ALA A 263 2.14 6.90 -10.11
N SER A 264 3.16 7.75 -9.96
CA SER A 264 3.18 9.09 -10.52
C SER A 264 3.19 9.09 -12.05
N LEU A 265 3.89 8.15 -12.67
CA LEU A 265 3.96 7.99 -14.12
C LEU A 265 2.69 7.37 -14.72
N SER A 266 1.91 6.65 -13.92
CA SER A 266 0.74 5.87 -14.35
C SER A 266 -0.30 6.73 -15.07
N ASN A 267 -0.71 7.85 -14.46
CA ASN A 267 -1.76 8.72 -15.03
C ASN A 267 -1.34 9.37 -16.34
N GLY A 268 -0.07 9.79 -16.44
CA GLY A 268 0.48 10.35 -17.68
C GLY A 268 0.50 9.31 -18.81
N LEU A 269 1.01 8.10 -18.53
CA LEU A 269 1.04 7.00 -19.49
C LEU A 269 -0.38 6.62 -19.94
N ALA A 270 -1.28 6.40 -18.99
CA ALA A 270 -2.65 6.02 -19.30
C ALA A 270 -3.40 7.09 -20.10
N GLY A 271 -3.21 8.38 -19.74
CA GLY A 271 -3.80 9.52 -20.46
C GLY A 271 -3.32 9.59 -21.92
N LEU A 272 -2.02 9.41 -22.16
CA LEU A 272 -1.48 9.34 -23.52
C LEU A 272 -2.10 8.20 -24.33
N ILE A 273 -2.23 7.01 -23.73
CA ILE A 273 -2.82 5.87 -24.43
C ILE A 273 -4.31 6.13 -24.70
N VAL A 274 -5.05 6.70 -23.75
CA VAL A 274 -6.47 7.05 -23.97
C VAL A 274 -6.62 8.03 -25.11
N GLN A 275 -5.77 9.06 -25.20
CA GLN A 275 -5.81 10.07 -26.22
C GLN A 275 -5.61 9.50 -27.65
N HIS A 276 -4.72 8.50 -27.79
CA HIS A 276 -4.37 7.95 -29.10
C HIS A 276 -5.09 6.66 -29.46
N ALA A 277 -5.50 5.86 -28.48
CA ALA A 277 -6.03 4.52 -28.72
C ALA A 277 -7.30 4.19 -27.88
N GLY A 278 -7.77 5.13 -27.06
CA GLY A 278 -9.00 4.98 -26.28
C GLY A 278 -8.84 4.21 -24.97
N TYR A 279 -9.91 4.18 -24.18
CA TYR A 279 -9.93 3.58 -22.84
C TYR A 279 -9.64 2.09 -22.83
N ARG A 280 -10.17 1.34 -23.82
CA ARG A 280 -9.97 -0.11 -23.91
C ARG A 280 -8.48 -0.44 -24.04
N ALA A 281 -7.77 0.27 -24.91
CA ALA A 281 -6.33 0.10 -25.09
C ALA A 281 -5.54 0.47 -23.83
N ALA A 282 -5.96 1.52 -23.11
CA ALA A 282 -5.33 1.91 -21.84
C ALA A 282 -5.50 0.82 -20.78
N PHE A 283 -6.69 0.27 -20.58
CA PHE A 283 -6.89 -0.84 -19.64
C PHE A 283 -6.11 -2.11 -20.02
N LEU A 284 -6.04 -2.45 -21.30
CA LEU A 284 -5.23 -3.59 -21.76
C LEU A 284 -3.73 -3.37 -21.55
N ALA A 285 -3.22 -2.17 -21.82
CA ALA A 285 -1.83 -1.81 -21.58
C ALA A 285 -1.49 -1.89 -20.09
N LEU A 286 -2.35 -1.32 -19.22
CA LEU A 286 -2.19 -1.41 -17.77
C LEU A 286 -2.26 -2.87 -17.29
N ALA A 287 -3.18 -3.69 -17.83
CA ALA A 287 -3.26 -5.11 -17.53
C ALA A 287 -1.98 -5.85 -17.95
N GLY A 288 -1.40 -5.51 -19.10
CA GLY A 288 -0.13 -6.05 -19.55
C GLY A 288 1.04 -5.71 -18.62
N ILE A 289 1.14 -4.44 -18.19
CA ILE A 289 2.14 -3.99 -17.20
C ILE A 289 1.95 -4.73 -15.87
N ALA A 290 0.69 -4.90 -15.42
CA ALA A 290 0.38 -5.67 -14.23
C ALA A 290 0.78 -7.16 -14.36
N GLY A 291 0.62 -7.74 -15.54
CA GLY A 291 1.12 -9.08 -15.86
C GLY A 291 2.63 -9.18 -15.75
N LEU A 292 3.36 -8.16 -16.22
CA LEU A 292 4.83 -8.08 -16.05
C LEU A 292 5.22 -7.95 -14.58
N ALA A 293 4.45 -7.19 -13.76
CA ALA A 293 4.67 -7.11 -12.32
C ALA A 293 4.50 -8.48 -11.65
N CYS A 294 3.47 -9.25 -12.04
CA CYS A 294 3.28 -10.63 -11.56
C CYS A 294 4.44 -11.54 -11.98
N ALA A 295 4.90 -11.46 -13.23
CA ALA A 295 6.01 -12.24 -13.72
C ALA A 295 7.32 -11.94 -12.99
N ALA A 296 7.59 -10.64 -12.72
CA ALA A 296 8.74 -10.23 -11.93
C ALA A 296 8.65 -10.78 -10.50
N LEU A 297 7.46 -10.72 -9.86
CA LEU A 297 7.26 -11.26 -8.52
C LEU A 297 7.38 -12.80 -8.47
N LEU A 298 7.04 -13.52 -9.55
CA LEU A 298 7.24 -14.97 -9.63
C LEU A 298 8.71 -15.36 -9.55
N ALA A 299 9.62 -14.52 -10.06
CA ALA A 299 11.07 -14.73 -9.99
C ALA A 299 11.63 -14.55 -8.56
N LEU A 300 10.89 -13.88 -7.65
CA LEU A 300 11.26 -13.76 -6.24
C LEU A 300 11.03 -15.12 -5.55
N ARG A 301 11.93 -15.50 -4.65
CA ARG A 301 11.72 -16.65 -3.76
C ARG A 301 10.82 -16.26 -2.59
N GLU A 302 10.24 -17.27 -1.89
CA GLU A 302 9.55 -17.02 -0.62
C GLU A 302 10.51 -16.34 0.36
N THR A 303 10.02 -15.28 1.02
CA THR A 303 10.84 -14.47 1.91
C THR A 303 10.70 -14.86 3.37
N ARG A 304 9.62 -15.58 3.71
CA ARG A 304 9.39 -16.02 5.07
C ARG A 304 10.60 -16.82 5.57
N VAL A 305 11.22 -16.36 6.63
CA VAL A 305 12.21 -17.13 7.38
C VAL A 305 11.45 -18.25 8.10
N ALA A 306 11.73 -19.50 7.76
CA ALA A 306 11.19 -20.63 8.52
C ALA A 306 11.73 -20.52 9.95
N ASP A 307 10.84 -20.46 10.95
CA ASP A 307 11.27 -20.56 12.34
C ASP A 307 12.13 -21.81 12.46
N ALA A 308 13.36 -21.63 12.94
CA ALA A 308 14.21 -22.76 13.26
C ALA A 308 13.42 -23.64 14.24
N THR A 309 13.03 -24.81 13.81
CA THR A 309 12.35 -25.80 14.66
C THR A 309 13.21 -25.93 15.91
N PRO A 310 12.65 -25.78 17.14
CA PRO A 310 13.42 -26.04 18.33
C PRO A 310 13.97 -27.44 18.19
N THR A 311 15.29 -27.57 18.06
CA THR A 311 15.95 -28.87 18.16
C THR A 311 15.61 -29.42 19.54
N THR A 312 14.71 -30.37 19.57
CA THR A 312 14.43 -31.17 20.78
C THR A 312 15.80 -31.71 21.22
N PRO A 313 16.28 -31.44 22.44
CA PRO A 313 17.49 -32.06 22.90
C PRO A 313 17.26 -33.56 22.88
N ALA A 314 18.10 -34.26 22.12
CA ALA A 314 18.11 -35.73 22.15
C ALA A 314 18.32 -36.13 23.61
N SER A 315 17.30 -36.76 24.17
CA SER A 315 17.37 -37.39 25.48
C SER A 315 18.45 -38.50 25.43
N ALA A 316 19.56 -38.22 26.10
CA ALA A 316 20.55 -39.24 26.46
C ALA A 316 20.08 -40.08 27.63
#